data_743263493ef50e32599311efd9dd81f7
#
_entry.id   743263493ef50e32599311efd9dd81f7
#
_cell.length_a   1.000
_cell.length_b   1.000
_cell.length_c   1.000
_cell.angle_alpha   90.00
_cell.angle_beta   90.00
_cell.angle_gamma   90.00
#
_symmetry.space_group_name_H-M   'P 1'
#
loop_
_entity.id
_entity.type
_entity.pdbx_description
1 polymer ?
#
loop_
_entity_poly.entity_id
_entity_poly.type
_entity_poly.pdbx_seq_one_letter_code
_entity_poly.pdbx_strand_id
1 'polypeptide(L)'
;DDKTQSTVTGILMSLAATGMFIFTPINQFLVTTFKWSFSFQITSMFFLFIIPLSLIFLLPKPQKKDKKEFTKRKISDVIKKAFKDKSYNYLILGFFVCGLHVALISNYLPVFAKIKGLETTIAATGLTLIGLFNMIGTLISGKVSGIIKKKYILSFIYFVRSIVIFLLLILPTNNFTIIAFSCCIGLLWLSTVPPTSGIVSNRFGTRYLSTLFGIVMVSHQAGAFLGSFIGGLVIDIYGSLDIAWIMAIVISLFSAIIHFPIIEKEKSEEVFA
;
A
#
# COMPACT_ATOMS: atom_id res chain seq x y z
N ASP A 1 -23.03 3.36 0.08
CA ASP A 1 -23.01 2.23 0.99
C ASP A 1 -21.56 1.87 1.30
N ASP A 2 -21.19 1.77 2.58
CA ASP A 2 -19.81 1.55 3.06
C ASP A 2 -19.22 0.22 2.55
N LYS A 3 -20.05 -0.80 2.45
CA LYS A 3 -19.66 -2.11 1.90
C LYS A 3 -19.23 -1.98 0.44
N THR A 4 -19.98 -1.25 -0.33
CA THR A 4 -19.71 -1.02 -1.76
C THR A 4 -18.40 -0.26 -1.95
N GLN A 5 -18.10 0.75 -1.13
CA GLN A 5 -16.91 1.58 -1.30
C GLN A 5 -15.61 0.80 -1.06
N SER A 6 -15.51 0.07 0.05
CA SER A 6 -14.31 -0.73 0.35
C SER A 6 -14.11 -1.82 -0.70
N THR A 7 -15.20 -2.44 -1.20
CA THR A 7 -15.15 -3.43 -2.28
C THR A 7 -14.65 -2.81 -3.59
N VAL A 8 -15.18 -1.64 -3.97
CA VAL A 8 -14.74 -0.93 -5.18
C VAL A 8 -13.26 -0.54 -5.07
N THR A 9 -12.84 -0.02 -3.90
CA THR A 9 -11.41 0.28 -3.67
C THR A 9 -10.56 -0.99 -3.79
N GLY A 10 -11.02 -2.12 -3.25
CA GLY A 10 -10.33 -3.40 -3.38
C GLY A 10 -10.17 -3.86 -4.85
N ILE A 11 -11.22 -3.72 -5.66
CA ILE A 11 -11.18 -4.02 -7.10
C ILE A 11 -10.18 -3.09 -7.82
N LEU A 12 -10.25 -1.79 -7.58
CA LEU A 12 -9.34 -0.82 -8.20
C LEU A 12 -7.87 -1.10 -7.83
N MET A 13 -7.60 -1.42 -6.56
CA MET A 13 -6.25 -1.76 -6.11
C MET A 13 -5.77 -3.09 -6.68
N SER A 14 -6.66 -4.07 -6.84
CA SER A 14 -6.33 -5.34 -7.50
C SER A 14 -5.96 -5.14 -8.96
N LEU A 15 -6.72 -4.31 -9.68
CA LEU A 15 -6.38 -3.94 -11.07
C LEU A 15 -5.04 -3.20 -11.16
N ALA A 16 -4.77 -2.28 -10.22
CA ALA A 16 -3.46 -1.61 -10.16
C ALA A 16 -2.31 -2.58 -9.89
N ALA A 17 -2.53 -3.60 -9.04
CA ALA A 17 -1.54 -4.64 -8.76
C ALA A 17 -1.18 -5.51 -9.98
N THR A 18 -2.08 -5.61 -10.95
CA THR A 18 -1.82 -6.29 -12.24
C THR A 18 -0.60 -5.68 -12.94
N GLY A 19 -0.41 -4.36 -12.81
CA GLY A 19 0.78 -3.68 -13.33
C GLY A 19 2.07 -4.26 -12.76
N MET A 20 2.17 -4.44 -11.44
CA MET A 20 3.35 -5.03 -10.81
C MET A 20 3.57 -6.48 -11.28
N PHE A 21 2.51 -7.27 -11.36
CA PHE A 21 2.59 -8.67 -11.82
C PHE A 21 3.08 -8.79 -13.26
N ILE A 22 2.61 -7.93 -14.17
CA ILE A 22 2.95 -7.99 -15.59
C ILE A 22 4.30 -7.32 -15.87
N PHE A 23 4.51 -6.09 -15.35
CA PHE A 23 5.70 -5.31 -15.72
C PHE A 23 6.98 -5.75 -15.02
N THR A 24 6.93 -6.40 -13.85
CA THR A 24 8.14 -6.89 -13.19
C THR A 24 8.90 -7.90 -14.05
N PRO A 25 8.29 -9.01 -14.55
CA PRO A 25 9.01 -9.96 -15.40
C PRO A 25 9.40 -9.36 -16.75
N ILE A 26 8.59 -8.47 -17.32
CA ILE A 26 8.93 -7.78 -18.57
C ILE A 26 10.18 -6.92 -18.38
N ASN A 27 10.24 -6.11 -17.34
CA ASN A 27 11.38 -5.27 -17.02
C ASN A 27 12.65 -6.12 -16.73
N GLN A 28 12.48 -7.22 -15.99
CA GLN A 28 13.59 -8.14 -15.73
C GLN A 28 14.15 -8.69 -17.04
N PHE A 29 13.30 -9.15 -17.96
CA PHE A 29 13.71 -9.63 -19.27
C PHE A 29 14.42 -8.54 -20.10
N LEU A 30 13.85 -7.33 -20.14
CA LEU A 30 14.43 -6.22 -20.89
C LEU A 30 15.80 -5.80 -20.35
N VAL A 31 15.96 -5.72 -19.03
CA VAL A 31 17.23 -5.33 -18.39
C VAL A 31 18.32 -6.38 -18.61
N THR A 32 17.97 -7.66 -18.52
CA THR A 32 18.94 -8.76 -18.71
C THR A 32 19.36 -8.93 -20.16
N THR A 33 18.45 -8.66 -21.11
CA THR A 33 18.71 -8.88 -22.55
C THR A 33 19.29 -7.65 -23.23
N PHE A 34 18.77 -6.43 -22.92
CA PHE A 34 19.06 -5.21 -23.70
C PHE A 34 19.74 -4.09 -22.91
N LYS A 35 20.04 -4.22 -21.64
CA LYS A 35 20.53 -3.20 -20.70
C LYS A 35 19.40 -2.33 -20.11
N TRP A 36 19.68 -1.74 -18.97
CA TRP A 36 18.73 -0.92 -18.19
C TRP A 36 18.19 0.29 -18.98
N SER A 37 19.04 0.96 -19.79
CA SER A 37 18.65 2.14 -20.56
C SER A 37 17.53 1.85 -21.55
N PHE A 38 17.62 0.71 -22.27
CA PHE A 38 16.59 0.29 -23.22
C PHE A 38 15.29 -0.10 -22.50
N SER A 39 15.39 -0.74 -21.35
CA SER A 39 14.21 -1.05 -20.52
C SER A 39 13.44 0.22 -20.14
N PHE A 40 14.15 1.29 -19.74
CA PHE A 40 13.51 2.57 -19.45
C PHE A 40 12.83 3.21 -20.67
N GLN A 41 13.46 3.14 -21.84
CA GLN A 41 12.86 3.66 -23.08
C GLN A 41 11.56 2.94 -23.42
N ILE A 42 11.55 1.62 -23.40
CA ILE A 42 10.35 0.81 -23.67
C ILE A 42 9.26 1.10 -22.64
N THR A 43 9.61 1.12 -21.35
CA THR A 43 8.64 1.41 -20.30
C THR A 43 8.05 2.83 -20.44
N SER A 44 8.87 3.80 -20.83
CA SER A 44 8.40 5.18 -21.10
C SER A 44 7.39 5.23 -22.25
N MET A 45 7.56 4.44 -23.30
CA MET A 45 6.59 4.35 -24.39
C MET A 45 5.22 3.86 -23.93
N PHE A 46 5.17 2.92 -22.96
CA PHE A 46 3.89 2.50 -22.39
C PHE A 46 3.16 3.64 -21.67
N PHE A 47 3.88 4.57 -21.05
CA PHE A 47 3.25 5.73 -20.41
C PHE A 47 2.59 6.69 -21.40
N LEU A 48 3.04 6.72 -22.67
CA LEU A 48 2.39 7.53 -23.70
C LEU A 48 0.94 7.08 -23.97
N PHE A 49 0.61 5.80 -23.76
CA PHE A 49 -0.77 5.32 -23.89
C PHE A 49 -1.72 5.88 -22.82
N ILE A 50 -1.18 6.39 -21.70
CA ILE A 50 -2.00 7.05 -20.66
C ILE A 50 -2.59 8.35 -21.18
N ILE A 51 -1.92 9.04 -22.11
CA ILE A 51 -2.39 10.33 -22.67
C ILE A 51 -3.76 10.17 -23.33
N PRO A 52 -3.96 9.31 -24.35
CA PRO A 52 -5.28 9.16 -24.96
C PRO A 52 -6.32 8.58 -23.99
N LEU A 53 -5.93 7.73 -23.06
CA LEU A 53 -6.84 7.23 -22.02
C LEU A 53 -7.32 8.36 -21.09
N SER A 54 -6.45 9.32 -20.77
CA SER A 54 -6.82 10.46 -19.92
C SER A 54 -7.84 11.37 -20.59
N LEU A 55 -7.88 11.44 -21.93
CA LEU A 55 -8.85 12.24 -22.67
C LEU A 55 -10.30 11.77 -22.44
N ILE A 56 -10.51 10.50 -22.10
CA ILE A 56 -11.83 9.96 -21.74
C ILE A 56 -12.43 10.71 -20.54
N PHE A 57 -11.58 11.18 -19.61
CA PHE A 57 -12.04 11.96 -18.45
C PHE A 57 -12.45 13.39 -18.78
N LEU A 58 -12.10 13.89 -19.96
CA LEU A 58 -12.52 15.20 -20.45
C LEU A 58 -13.93 15.17 -21.07
N LEU A 59 -14.47 13.97 -21.35
CA LEU A 59 -15.84 13.84 -21.84
C LEU A 59 -16.83 14.36 -20.79
N PRO A 60 -17.84 15.16 -21.19
CA PRO A 60 -18.80 15.71 -20.26
C PRO A 60 -19.55 14.59 -19.56
N LYS A 61 -19.41 14.51 -18.23
CA LYS A 61 -20.19 13.58 -17.42
C LYS A 61 -21.64 14.07 -17.36
N PRO A 62 -22.64 13.18 -17.52
CA PRO A 62 -24.03 13.54 -17.27
C PRO A 62 -24.14 14.08 -15.84
N GLN A 63 -24.45 15.38 -15.72
CA GLN A 63 -24.64 16.01 -14.42
C GLN A 63 -25.90 15.40 -13.78
N LYS A 64 -25.71 14.48 -12.83
CA LYS A 64 -26.79 14.17 -11.88
C LYS A 64 -27.01 15.44 -11.05
N LYS A 65 -28.12 16.09 -11.29
CA LYS A 65 -28.63 17.23 -10.52
C LYS A 65 -29.09 16.76 -9.14
N ASP A 66 -28.21 16.29 -8.30
CA ASP A 66 -28.48 16.22 -6.85
C ASP A 66 -28.12 17.59 -6.26
N LYS A 67 -29.05 18.54 -6.42
CA LYS A 67 -29.05 19.82 -5.72
C LYS A 67 -29.47 19.59 -4.24
N LYS A 68 -28.64 19.00 -3.45
CA LYS A 68 -28.58 19.34 -2.02
C LYS A 68 -27.52 20.44 -1.92
N GLU A 69 -27.93 21.65 -1.68
CA GLU A 69 -27.06 22.76 -1.28
C GLU A 69 -26.42 22.41 0.06
N PHE A 70 -25.35 21.64 0.00
CA PHE A 70 -24.49 21.47 1.16
C PHE A 70 -23.62 22.72 1.29
N THR A 71 -23.70 23.41 2.41
CA THR A 71 -22.81 24.50 2.79
C THR A 71 -21.37 24.11 2.49
N LYS A 72 -20.75 24.83 1.52
CA LYS A 72 -19.36 24.59 1.11
C LYS A 72 -18.42 25.03 2.23
N ARG A 73 -18.04 24.13 3.13
CA ARG A 73 -16.98 24.44 4.09
C ARG A 73 -15.64 24.58 3.38
N LYS A 74 -14.80 25.48 3.85
CA LYS A 74 -13.44 25.62 3.36
C LYS A 74 -12.67 24.30 3.62
N ILE A 75 -11.96 23.80 2.63
CA ILE A 75 -11.17 22.57 2.74
C ILE A 75 -10.17 22.65 3.91
N SER A 76 -9.61 23.84 4.16
CA SER A 76 -8.70 24.08 5.29
C SER A 76 -9.32 23.73 6.64
N ASP A 77 -10.61 24.04 6.85
CA ASP A 77 -11.29 23.78 8.12
C ASP A 77 -11.59 22.29 8.31
N VAL A 78 -11.88 21.60 7.21
CA VAL A 78 -12.05 20.14 7.19
C VAL A 78 -10.73 19.45 7.55
N ILE A 79 -9.63 19.88 6.98
CA ILE A 79 -8.29 19.35 7.27
C ILE A 79 -7.93 19.60 8.74
N LYS A 80 -8.10 20.83 9.23
CA LYS A 80 -7.84 21.16 10.64
C LYS A 80 -8.68 20.29 11.60
N LYS A 81 -9.95 20.05 11.26
CA LYS A 81 -10.84 19.20 12.05
C LYS A 81 -10.39 17.73 12.00
N ALA A 82 -9.95 17.24 10.84
CA ALA A 82 -9.46 15.89 10.71
C ALA A 82 -8.19 15.64 11.55
N PHE A 83 -7.24 16.58 11.58
CA PHE A 83 -6.04 16.45 12.43
C PHE A 83 -6.31 16.53 13.93
N LYS A 84 -7.46 17.07 14.38
CA LYS A 84 -7.90 17.00 15.78
C LYS A 84 -8.48 15.63 16.14
N ASP A 85 -8.81 14.80 15.16
CA ASP A 85 -9.36 13.47 15.36
C ASP A 85 -8.24 12.45 15.61
N LYS A 86 -8.21 11.88 16.82
CA LYS A 86 -7.20 10.90 17.23
C LYS A 86 -7.21 9.66 16.34
N SER A 87 -8.39 9.17 15.91
CA SER A 87 -8.48 8.00 15.05
C SER A 87 -7.88 8.24 13.66
N TYR A 88 -8.04 9.45 13.12
CA TYR A 88 -7.42 9.83 11.87
C TYR A 88 -5.89 9.91 11.99
N ASN A 89 -5.38 10.46 13.09
CA ASN A 89 -3.95 10.52 13.34
C ASN A 89 -3.33 9.11 13.52
N TYR A 90 -4.02 8.21 14.21
CA TYR A 90 -3.59 6.81 14.31
C TYR A 90 -3.55 6.13 12.94
N LEU A 91 -4.54 6.42 12.08
CA LEU A 91 -4.57 5.90 10.73
C LEU A 91 -3.41 6.41 9.87
N ILE A 92 -3.08 7.71 9.97
CA ILE A 92 -1.92 8.32 9.30
C ILE A 92 -0.62 7.64 9.74
N LEU A 93 -0.41 7.49 11.05
CA LEU A 93 0.79 6.86 11.59
C LEU A 93 0.90 5.38 11.20
N GLY A 94 -0.20 4.65 11.26
CA GLY A 94 -0.21 3.24 10.83
C GLY A 94 0.07 3.08 9.33
N PHE A 95 -0.47 3.97 8.51
CA PHE A 95 -0.28 3.91 7.06
C PHE A 95 1.12 4.37 6.61
N PHE A 96 1.80 5.21 7.39
CA PHE A 96 3.22 5.49 7.26
C PHE A 96 4.06 4.20 7.28
N VAL A 97 3.75 3.28 8.21
CA VAL A 97 4.43 1.98 8.30
C VAL A 97 4.21 1.13 7.04
N CYS A 98 3.02 1.23 6.42
CA CYS A 98 2.77 0.56 5.15
C CYS A 98 3.77 1.00 4.08
N GLY A 99 3.95 2.31 3.90
CA GLY A 99 4.89 2.86 2.93
C GLY A 99 6.33 2.40 3.18
N LEU A 100 6.76 2.44 4.43
CA LEU A 100 8.09 2.00 4.83
C LEU A 100 8.36 0.53 4.44
N HIS A 101 7.40 -0.36 4.73
CA HIS A 101 7.52 -1.77 4.37
C HIS A 101 7.51 -1.98 2.86
N VAL A 102 6.61 -1.30 2.14
CA VAL A 102 6.53 -1.41 0.68
C VAL A 102 7.86 -1.04 0.03
N ALA A 103 8.43 0.09 0.42
CA ALA A 103 9.69 0.54 -0.17
C ALA A 103 10.89 -0.31 0.28
N LEU A 104 10.98 -0.65 1.57
CA LEU A 104 12.05 -1.51 2.08
C LEU A 104 12.07 -2.86 1.36
N ILE A 105 10.92 -3.54 1.27
CA ILE A 105 10.84 -4.87 0.66
C ILE A 105 11.07 -4.78 -0.85
N SER A 106 10.44 -3.84 -1.56
CA SER A 106 10.60 -3.73 -3.02
C SER A 106 12.04 -3.45 -3.43
N ASN A 107 12.73 -2.59 -2.69
CA ASN A 107 14.08 -2.17 -3.04
C ASN A 107 15.15 -3.18 -2.57
N TYR A 108 14.93 -3.80 -1.41
CA TYR A 108 15.99 -4.56 -0.77
C TYR A 108 15.77 -6.07 -0.71
N LEU A 109 14.63 -6.61 -1.11
CA LEU A 109 14.47 -8.06 -1.27
C LEU A 109 15.43 -8.63 -2.31
N PRO A 110 15.63 -7.99 -3.49
CA PRO A 110 16.64 -8.43 -4.46
C PRO A 110 18.07 -8.36 -3.93
N VAL A 111 18.39 -7.30 -3.20
CA VAL A 111 19.71 -7.12 -2.59
C VAL A 111 19.95 -8.15 -1.49
N PHE A 112 18.95 -8.39 -0.64
CA PHE A 112 19.00 -9.43 0.40
C PHE A 112 19.23 -10.83 -0.19
N ALA A 113 18.47 -11.20 -1.21
CA ALA A 113 18.64 -12.47 -1.90
C ALA A 113 20.08 -12.61 -2.49
N LYS A 114 20.60 -11.57 -3.11
CA LYS A 114 21.96 -11.53 -3.64
C LYS A 114 23.03 -11.67 -2.56
N ILE A 115 22.91 -10.95 -1.43
CA ILE A 115 23.84 -11.05 -0.28
C ILE A 115 23.84 -12.50 0.27
N LYS A 116 22.71 -13.18 0.26
CA LYS A 116 22.58 -14.59 0.68
C LYS A 116 22.99 -15.60 -0.40
N GLY A 117 23.55 -15.14 -1.53
CA GLY A 117 24.08 -16.00 -2.60
C GLY A 117 23.04 -16.60 -3.55
N LEU A 118 21.80 -16.04 -3.55
CA LEU A 118 20.75 -16.50 -4.46
C LEU A 118 20.82 -15.76 -5.80
N GLU A 119 20.33 -16.43 -6.84
CA GLU A 119 20.23 -15.82 -8.16
C GLU A 119 19.24 -14.64 -8.19
N THR A 120 19.56 -13.63 -9.00
CA THR A 120 18.70 -12.45 -9.18
C THR A 120 17.32 -12.78 -9.75
N THR A 121 17.20 -13.86 -10.52
CA THR A 121 15.96 -14.39 -11.07
C THR A 121 14.95 -14.79 -9.98
N ILE A 122 15.41 -15.32 -8.86
CA ILE A 122 14.56 -15.70 -7.72
C ILE A 122 13.92 -14.45 -7.08
N ALA A 123 14.70 -13.40 -6.92
CA ALA A 123 14.18 -12.15 -6.36
C ALA A 123 13.17 -11.47 -7.31
N ALA A 124 13.44 -11.46 -8.60
CA ALA A 124 12.50 -10.95 -9.61
C ALA A 124 11.20 -11.76 -9.63
N THR A 125 11.29 -13.08 -9.54
CA THR A 125 10.13 -13.98 -9.39
C THR A 125 9.38 -13.65 -8.11
N GLY A 126 10.08 -13.44 -7.00
CA GLY A 126 9.49 -13.02 -5.73
C GLY A 126 8.67 -11.73 -5.86
N LEU A 127 9.23 -10.67 -6.47
CA LEU A 127 8.50 -9.41 -6.70
C LEU A 127 7.29 -9.60 -7.62
N THR A 128 7.40 -10.45 -8.64
CA THR A 128 6.26 -10.81 -9.50
C THR A 128 5.14 -11.49 -8.69
N LEU A 129 5.50 -12.42 -7.82
CA LEU A 129 4.54 -13.11 -6.94
C LEU A 129 3.92 -12.15 -5.93
N ILE A 130 4.67 -11.20 -5.39
CA ILE A 130 4.09 -10.12 -4.56
C ILE A 130 2.98 -9.41 -5.36
N GLY A 131 3.20 -9.07 -6.62
CA GLY A 131 2.17 -8.46 -7.47
C GLY A 131 0.94 -9.34 -7.65
N LEU A 132 1.13 -10.62 -7.97
CA LEU A 132 0.04 -11.58 -8.16
C LEU A 132 -0.79 -11.77 -6.88
N PHE A 133 -0.13 -12.05 -5.77
CA PHE A 133 -0.83 -12.27 -4.49
C PHE A 133 -1.43 -10.98 -3.93
N ASN A 134 -0.89 -9.80 -4.26
CA ASN A 134 -1.48 -8.52 -3.93
C ASN A 134 -2.85 -8.31 -4.61
N MET A 135 -3.02 -8.77 -5.86
CA MET A 135 -4.34 -8.76 -6.51
C MET A 135 -5.37 -9.53 -5.68
N ILE A 136 -5.01 -10.73 -5.23
CA ILE A 136 -5.90 -11.59 -4.42
C ILE A 136 -6.16 -10.95 -3.05
N GLY A 137 -5.11 -10.51 -2.38
CA GLY A 137 -5.17 -9.93 -1.04
C GLY A 137 -6.04 -8.67 -0.97
N THR A 138 -5.89 -7.76 -1.92
CA THR A 138 -6.69 -6.52 -1.97
C THR A 138 -8.17 -6.79 -2.26
N LEU A 139 -8.49 -7.77 -3.10
CA LEU A 139 -9.88 -8.20 -3.34
C LEU A 139 -10.51 -8.78 -2.06
N ILE A 140 -9.80 -9.68 -1.40
CA ILE A 140 -10.26 -10.28 -0.13
C ILE A 140 -10.46 -9.19 0.93
N SER A 141 -9.46 -8.32 1.12
CA SER A 141 -9.52 -7.23 2.08
C SER A 141 -10.67 -6.27 1.80
N GLY A 142 -10.92 -5.93 0.53
CA GLY A 142 -12.03 -5.08 0.13
C GLY A 142 -13.39 -5.68 0.50
N LYS A 143 -13.60 -6.98 0.24
CA LYS A 143 -14.83 -7.70 0.61
C LYS A 143 -14.99 -7.83 2.12
N VAL A 144 -13.94 -8.24 2.82
CA VAL A 144 -13.94 -8.46 4.28
C VAL A 144 -14.15 -7.13 5.02
N SER A 145 -13.68 -6.01 4.50
CA SER A 145 -13.92 -4.66 5.05
C SER A 145 -15.39 -4.24 5.08
N GLY A 146 -16.25 -4.93 4.31
CA GLY A 146 -17.70 -4.73 4.37
C GLY A 146 -18.39 -5.56 5.47
N ILE A 147 -17.69 -6.51 6.09
CA ILE A 147 -18.24 -7.48 7.04
C ILE A 147 -17.64 -7.27 8.45
N ILE A 148 -16.33 -7.07 8.53
CA ILE A 148 -15.58 -6.96 9.78
C ILE A 148 -15.16 -5.49 9.98
N LYS A 149 -15.03 -5.06 11.24
CA LYS A 149 -14.48 -3.73 11.55
C LYS A 149 -13.09 -3.58 10.93
N LYS A 150 -12.92 -2.53 10.15
CA LYS A 150 -11.73 -2.27 9.32
C LYS A 150 -10.45 -2.14 10.15
N LYS A 151 -10.55 -1.62 11.37
CA LYS A 151 -9.43 -1.52 12.32
C LYS A 151 -8.83 -2.88 12.68
N TYR A 152 -9.65 -3.91 12.85
CA TYR A 152 -9.17 -5.25 13.16
C TYR A 152 -8.49 -5.89 11.96
N ILE A 153 -8.98 -5.60 10.74
CA ILE A 153 -8.33 -6.03 9.51
C ILE A 153 -6.94 -5.42 9.42
N LEU A 154 -6.80 -4.10 9.67
CA LEU A 154 -5.52 -3.41 9.66
C LEU A 154 -4.57 -3.97 10.72
N SER A 155 -5.02 -4.11 11.97
CA SER A 155 -4.22 -4.70 13.05
C SER A 155 -3.75 -6.11 12.70
N PHE A 156 -4.64 -6.95 12.17
CA PHE A 156 -4.31 -8.31 11.74
C PHE A 156 -3.27 -8.32 10.61
N ILE A 157 -3.44 -7.50 9.58
CA ILE A 157 -2.49 -7.43 8.46
C ILE A 157 -1.09 -7.06 8.97
N TYR A 158 -0.95 -6.03 9.81
CA TYR A 158 0.35 -5.63 10.34
C TYR A 158 0.95 -6.67 11.29
N PHE A 159 0.12 -7.29 12.11
CA PHE A 159 0.58 -8.38 12.99
C PHE A 159 1.12 -9.57 12.19
N VAL A 160 0.37 -10.07 11.20
CA VAL A 160 0.82 -11.18 10.36
C VAL A 160 2.05 -10.79 9.53
N ARG A 161 2.12 -9.54 9.07
CA ARG A 161 3.30 -9.02 8.35
C ARG A 161 4.56 -9.08 9.22
N SER A 162 4.46 -8.76 10.51
CA SER A 162 5.61 -8.89 11.42
C SER A 162 6.08 -10.34 11.56
N ILE A 163 5.15 -11.29 11.62
CA ILE A 163 5.47 -12.73 11.66
C ILE A 163 6.15 -13.18 10.37
N VAL A 164 5.63 -12.78 9.21
CA VAL A 164 6.19 -13.15 7.90
C VAL A 164 7.62 -12.61 7.74
N ILE A 165 7.89 -11.36 8.17
CA ILE A 165 9.24 -10.79 8.13
C ILE A 165 10.15 -11.49 9.15
N PHE A 166 9.64 -11.82 10.35
CA PHE A 166 10.40 -12.56 11.33
C PHE A 166 10.81 -13.95 10.82
N LEU A 167 9.90 -14.67 10.16
CA LEU A 167 10.20 -15.95 9.54
C LEU A 167 11.26 -15.85 8.44
N LEU A 168 11.28 -14.76 7.65
CA LEU A 168 12.33 -14.51 6.67
C LEU A 168 13.72 -14.42 7.31
N LEU A 169 13.83 -13.89 8.54
CA LEU A 169 15.10 -13.75 9.25
C LEU A 169 15.60 -15.04 9.87
N ILE A 170 14.70 -15.87 10.45
CA ILE A 170 15.10 -17.06 11.22
C ILE A 170 15.22 -18.33 10.37
N LEU A 171 14.49 -18.40 9.25
CA LEU A 171 14.54 -19.57 8.38
C LEU A 171 15.77 -19.53 7.47
N PRO A 172 16.33 -20.70 7.08
CA PRO A 172 17.39 -20.75 6.08
C PRO A 172 16.98 -20.03 4.80
N THR A 173 17.78 -19.05 4.37
CA THR A 173 17.49 -18.29 3.15
C THR A 173 17.83 -19.14 1.93
N ASN A 174 16.78 -19.61 1.26
CA ASN A 174 16.86 -20.38 0.01
C ASN A 174 15.73 -19.95 -0.94
N ASN A 175 15.68 -20.53 -2.12
CA ASN A 175 14.69 -20.20 -3.14
C ASN A 175 13.25 -20.37 -2.61
N PHE A 176 12.98 -21.44 -1.88
CA PHE A 176 11.66 -21.70 -1.31
C PHE A 176 11.26 -20.62 -0.29
N THR A 177 12.17 -20.24 0.60
CA THR A 177 11.91 -19.21 1.64
C THR A 177 11.57 -17.85 1.00
N ILE A 178 12.31 -17.44 -0.03
CA ILE A 178 12.02 -16.18 -0.76
C ILE A 178 10.67 -16.24 -1.46
N ILE A 179 10.36 -17.34 -2.13
CA ILE A 179 9.07 -17.54 -2.81
C ILE A 179 7.90 -17.54 -1.81
N ALA A 180 8.01 -18.32 -0.73
CA ALA A 180 6.99 -18.40 0.30
C ALA A 180 6.76 -17.04 0.98
N PHE A 181 7.85 -16.35 1.35
CA PHE A 181 7.80 -14.98 1.86
C PHE A 181 7.05 -14.06 0.89
N SER A 182 7.40 -14.09 -0.39
CA SER A 182 6.82 -13.22 -1.42
C SER A 182 5.32 -13.48 -1.60
N CYS A 183 4.87 -14.73 -1.58
CA CYS A 183 3.45 -15.07 -1.63
C CYS A 183 2.70 -14.55 -0.40
N CYS A 184 3.24 -14.79 0.80
CA CYS A 184 2.61 -14.36 2.04
C CYS A 184 2.57 -12.84 2.17
N ILE A 185 3.68 -12.16 1.91
CA ILE A 185 3.75 -10.71 2.00
C ILE A 185 2.88 -10.06 0.91
N GLY A 186 2.81 -10.68 -0.28
CA GLY A 186 1.95 -10.24 -1.37
C GLY A 186 0.48 -10.17 -0.96
N LEU A 187 -0.06 -11.19 -0.30
CA LEU A 187 -1.44 -11.19 0.22
C LEU A 187 -1.71 -10.01 1.17
N LEU A 188 -0.68 -9.55 1.88
CA LEU A 188 -0.78 -8.48 2.85
C LEU A 188 -0.39 -7.10 2.27
N TRP A 189 0.14 -7.04 1.04
CA TRP A 189 0.87 -5.90 0.47
C TRP A 189 0.10 -4.58 0.55
N LEU A 190 -0.84 -4.35 -0.35
CA LEU A 190 -1.74 -3.19 -0.35
C LEU A 190 -3.13 -3.53 0.19
N SER A 191 -3.30 -4.67 0.84
CA SER A 191 -4.55 -5.08 1.48
C SER A 191 -4.98 -4.13 2.62
N THR A 192 -4.10 -3.24 3.05
CA THR A 192 -4.39 -2.15 3.99
C THR A 192 -5.15 -0.99 3.36
N VAL A 193 -5.11 -0.82 2.03
CA VAL A 193 -5.72 0.34 1.33
C VAL A 193 -7.25 0.35 1.40
N PRO A 194 -7.98 -0.76 1.11
CA PRO A 194 -9.44 -0.76 1.17
C PRO A 194 -9.99 -0.45 2.58
N PRO A 195 -9.51 -1.06 3.67
CA PRO A 195 -10.00 -0.73 5.01
C PRO A 195 -9.62 0.69 5.42
N THR A 196 -8.43 1.21 5.05
CA THR A 196 -8.00 2.57 5.36
C THR A 196 -8.90 3.61 4.68
N SER A 197 -9.15 3.47 3.37
CA SER A 197 -10.06 4.36 2.64
C SER A 197 -11.49 4.28 3.20
N GLY A 198 -11.92 3.08 3.60
CA GLY A 198 -13.21 2.86 4.24
C GLY A 198 -13.35 3.59 5.58
N ILE A 199 -12.32 3.56 6.44
CA ILE A 199 -12.34 4.31 7.71
C ILE A 199 -12.43 5.82 7.45
N VAL A 200 -11.64 6.37 6.52
CA VAL A 200 -11.69 7.79 6.15
C VAL A 200 -13.09 8.17 5.65
N SER A 201 -13.67 7.34 4.79
CA SER A 201 -15.02 7.57 4.28
C SER A 201 -16.08 7.55 5.36
N ASN A 202 -16.02 6.59 6.29
CA ASN A 202 -16.99 6.44 7.38
C ASN A 202 -16.95 7.62 8.35
N ARG A 203 -15.76 8.14 8.62
CA ARG A 203 -15.58 9.25 9.57
C ARG A 203 -15.88 10.60 8.98
N PHE A 204 -15.48 10.86 7.73
CA PHE A 204 -15.51 12.20 7.14
C PHE A 204 -16.42 12.32 5.91
N GLY A 205 -17.06 11.22 5.52
CA GLY A 205 -17.93 11.17 4.34
C GLY A 205 -17.14 11.08 3.03
N THR A 206 -17.86 10.67 1.98
CA THR A 206 -17.29 10.46 0.63
C THR A 206 -16.85 11.75 -0.04
N ARG A 207 -17.46 12.88 0.33
CA ARG A 207 -17.18 14.21 -0.24
C ARG A 207 -15.73 14.65 -0.07
N TYR A 208 -15.15 14.39 1.12
CA TYR A 208 -13.79 14.80 1.47
C TYR A 208 -12.78 13.65 1.41
N LEU A 209 -13.24 12.46 0.97
CA LEU A 209 -12.43 11.26 0.93
C LEU A 209 -11.13 11.46 0.15
N SER A 210 -11.20 12.01 -1.07
CA SER A 210 -10.01 12.18 -1.91
C SER A 210 -8.95 13.05 -1.25
N THR A 211 -9.36 14.16 -0.61
CA THR A 211 -8.42 15.06 0.07
C THR A 211 -7.82 14.40 1.32
N LEU A 212 -8.67 13.84 2.18
CA LEU A 212 -8.19 13.26 3.45
C LEU A 212 -7.44 11.96 3.25
N PHE A 213 -7.87 11.11 2.33
CA PHE A 213 -7.11 9.92 1.97
C PHE A 213 -5.80 10.28 1.25
N GLY A 214 -5.79 11.36 0.46
CA GLY A 214 -4.57 11.92 -0.12
C GLY A 214 -3.52 12.29 0.93
N ILE A 215 -3.92 12.89 2.07
CA ILE A 215 -3.03 13.18 3.20
C ILE A 215 -2.48 11.89 3.82
N VAL A 216 -3.31 10.86 3.97
CA VAL A 216 -2.87 9.53 4.43
C VAL A 216 -1.84 8.94 3.46
N MET A 217 -2.03 9.12 2.13
CA MET A 217 -1.06 8.70 1.12
C MET A 217 0.25 9.49 1.18
N VAL A 218 0.22 10.78 1.53
CA VAL A 218 1.46 11.56 1.78
C VAL A 218 2.26 10.95 2.93
N SER A 219 1.60 10.55 4.01
CA SER A 219 2.25 9.83 5.11
C SER A 219 2.89 8.51 4.66
N HIS A 220 2.18 7.74 3.81
CA HIS A 220 2.71 6.54 3.19
C HIS A 220 3.99 6.83 2.39
N GLN A 221 4.01 7.88 1.59
CA GLN A 221 5.19 8.26 0.80
C GLN A 221 6.37 8.71 1.69
N ALA A 222 6.09 9.40 2.80
CA ALA A 222 7.12 9.72 3.79
C ALA A 222 7.71 8.44 4.42
N GLY A 223 6.86 7.45 4.71
CA GLY A 223 7.31 6.12 5.15
C GLY A 223 8.16 5.42 4.09
N ALA A 224 7.73 5.47 2.83
CA ALA A 224 8.46 4.86 1.71
C ALA A 224 9.85 5.49 1.52
N PHE A 225 9.95 6.81 1.63
CA PHE A 225 11.23 7.51 1.63
C PHE A 225 12.16 6.97 2.72
N LEU A 226 11.66 6.90 3.97
CA LEU A 226 12.47 6.40 5.08
C LEU A 226 12.83 4.92 4.93
N GLY A 227 11.93 4.08 4.44
CA GLY A 227 12.21 2.67 4.19
C GLY A 227 13.34 2.47 3.18
N SER A 228 13.33 3.24 2.09
CA SER A 228 14.41 3.23 1.10
C SER A 228 15.72 3.76 1.68
N PHE A 229 15.68 4.89 2.38
CA PHE A 229 16.84 5.54 2.94
C PHE A 229 17.52 4.68 4.02
N ILE A 230 16.74 4.16 4.97
CA ILE A 230 17.27 3.35 6.07
C ILE A 230 17.83 2.03 5.55
N GLY A 231 17.17 1.40 4.58
CA GLY A 231 17.69 0.16 3.98
C GLY A 231 19.07 0.37 3.33
N GLY A 232 19.28 1.49 2.61
CA GLY A 232 20.59 1.86 2.07
C GLY A 232 21.62 2.13 3.15
N LEU A 233 21.27 2.96 4.13
CA LEU A 233 22.17 3.30 5.23
C LEU A 233 22.62 2.06 6.03
N VAL A 234 21.70 1.13 6.29
CA VAL A 234 22.01 -0.11 7.03
C VAL A 234 22.97 -0.99 6.24
N ILE A 235 22.78 -1.12 4.92
CA ILE A 235 23.72 -1.87 4.06
C ILE A 235 25.09 -1.21 4.05
N ASP A 236 25.17 0.11 3.89
CA ASP A 236 26.42 0.84 3.80
C ASP A 236 27.24 0.73 5.09
N ILE A 237 26.59 0.73 6.26
CA ILE A 237 27.25 0.67 7.57
C ILE A 237 27.58 -0.77 7.99
N TYR A 238 26.65 -1.71 7.78
CA TYR A 238 26.74 -3.06 8.38
C TYR A 238 26.98 -4.17 7.35
N GLY A 239 26.87 -3.90 6.05
CA GLY A 239 26.97 -4.91 5.00
C GLY A 239 25.85 -5.96 5.00
N SER A 240 24.83 -5.77 5.84
CA SER A 240 23.69 -6.70 6.06
C SER A 240 22.39 -5.92 6.16
N LEU A 241 21.27 -6.58 5.89
CA LEU A 241 19.92 -6.03 6.03
C LEU A 241 19.20 -6.46 7.33
N ASP A 242 19.83 -7.26 8.16
CA ASP A 242 19.16 -7.87 9.31
C ASP A 242 18.58 -6.83 10.26
N ILE A 243 19.31 -5.73 10.52
CA ILE A 243 18.83 -4.60 11.35
C ILE A 243 17.60 -3.93 10.71
N ALA A 244 17.60 -3.74 9.39
CA ALA A 244 16.46 -3.15 8.69
C ALA A 244 15.20 -4.04 8.78
N TRP A 245 15.37 -5.36 8.69
CA TRP A 245 14.27 -6.31 8.88
C TRP A 245 13.77 -6.34 10.32
N ILE A 246 14.67 -6.33 11.33
CA ILE A 246 14.28 -6.25 12.76
C ILE A 246 13.48 -4.97 13.01
N MET A 247 13.93 -3.85 12.49
CA MET A 247 13.21 -2.57 12.59
C MET A 247 11.83 -2.67 11.93
N ALA A 248 11.72 -3.29 10.75
CA ALA A 248 10.45 -3.50 10.08
C ALA A 248 9.49 -4.35 10.93
N ILE A 249 9.96 -5.38 11.62
CA ILE A 249 9.16 -6.19 12.56
C ILE A 249 8.62 -5.31 13.69
N VAL A 250 9.49 -4.56 14.36
CA VAL A 250 9.11 -3.73 15.53
C VAL A 250 8.06 -2.70 15.15
N ILE A 251 8.26 -1.96 14.05
CA ILE A 251 7.30 -0.95 13.61
C ILE A 251 6.00 -1.56 13.05
N SER A 252 6.05 -2.80 12.53
CA SER A 252 4.84 -3.54 12.15
C SER A 252 3.98 -3.88 13.36
N LEU A 253 4.60 -4.36 14.44
CA LEU A 253 3.91 -4.63 15.72
C LEU A 253 3.34 -3.33 16.30
N PHE A 254 4.11 -2.24 16.28
CA PHE A 254 3.60 -0.93 16.67
C PHE A 254 2.37 -0.53 15.85
N SER A 255 2.43 -0.71 14.52
CA SER A 255 1.29 -0.41 13.65
C SER A 255 0.09 -1.31 13.95
N ALA A 256 0.28 -2.58 14.24
CA ALA A 256 -0.80 -3.48 14.65
C ALA A 256 -1.51 -2.96 15.90
N ILE A 257 -0.76 -2.48 16.89
CA ILE A 257 -1.31 -1.95 18.15
C ILE A 257 -2.03 -0.61 17.95
N ILE A 258 -1.46 0.32 17.18
CA ILE A 258 -1.99 1.68 17.03
C ILE A 258 -3.33 1.70 16.29
N HIS A 259 -3.69 0.66 15.53
CA HIS A 259 -4.97 0.55 14.88
C HIS A 259 -6.12 0.14 15.83
N PHE A 260 -5.85 -0.51 16.95
CA PHE A 260 -6.90 -0.96 17.88
C PHE A 260 -7.78 0.18 18.46
N PRO A 261 -7.22 1.32 18.92
CA PRO A 261 -8.01 2.40 19.50
C PRO A 261 -8.82 3.20 18.46
N ILE A 262 -8.67 2.93 17.17
CA ILE A 262 -9.45 3.62 16.11
C ILE A 262 -10.94 3.38 16.34
N ILE A 263 -11.70 4.47 16.36
CA ILE A 263 -13.16 4.44 16.48
C ILE A 263 -13.74 4.59 15.07
N GLU A 264 -14.38 3.53 14.59
CA GLU A 264 -15.15 3.57 13.35
C GLU A 264 -16.57 4.04 13.66
N LYS A 265 -16.80 5.35 13.67
CA LYS A 265 -18.16 5.87 13.77
C LYS A 265 -18.84 5.76 12.41
N GLU A 266 -20.07 5.23 12.41
CA GLU A 266 -21.01 5.44 11.32
C GLU A 266 -21.24 6.95 11.14
N LYS A 267 -21.46 7.38 9.90
CA LYS A 267 -21.78 8.76 9.57
C LYS A 267 -22.83 9.32 10.52
N SER A 268 -22.47 10.20 11.42
CA SER A 268 -23.39 11.23 11.81
C SER A 268 -23.21 12.37 10.81
N GLU A 269 -24.26 12.70 10.07
CA GLU A 269 -24.32 13.92 9.24
C GLU A 269 -23.96 15.16 10.05
N GLU A 270 -24.11 15.08 11.39
CA GLU A 270 -23.76 16.08 12.40
C GLU A 270 -22.27 16.39 12.58
N VAL A 271 -21.34 15.50 12.21
CA VAL A 271 -19.90 15.79 12.37
C VAL A 271 -19.46 16.94 11.47
N PHE A 272 -20.21 17.20 10.40
CA PHE A 272 -19.96 18.28 9.46
C PHE A 272 -21.22 19.17 9.19
N ALA A 273 -22.32 18.99 9.95
CA ALA A 273 -23.44 19.91 9.97
C ALA A 273 -23.09 21.27 10.60
#